data_63244a652ecda7f6dfb48ffa0bef0a78
#
_entry.id   63244a652ecda7f6dfb48ffa0bef0a78
#
_cell.length_a   1.000
_cell.length_b   1.000
_cell.length_c   1.000
_cell.angle_alpha   90.00
_cell.angle_beta   90.00
_cell.angle_gamma   90.00
#
_symmetry.space_group_name_H-M   'P 1'
#
loop_
_entity.id
_entity.type
_entity.pdbx_description
1 polymer ?
#
loop_
_entity_poly.entity_id
_entity_poly.type
_entity_poly.pdbx_seq_one_letter_code
_entity_poly.pdbx_strand_id
1 'polypeptide(L)'
;MRLLLIEEDTRRCAHIEQRLISWRPRAELVIHRPVSQGALAREFLAQGFDAVMLADEWPGGRGLAWARELAARAGFAPIVLLCQAGDSSIAREAGAIGAYTVSSEDLERETFAHVLAAAERRQAHARAIWRESRAGRETQRFGDAFIRGYRCIRRLSAGATSDLFVAESERVGALVALKVARDRQDEQQAVDAFRRFLQEYEIAQRIASNAVVRLHDLGVSDEHAWLVMEYFALGDLRRRMRNSLSPREALRFAVAIAQALATVHAAGVLHRDLKPGNVMLREDGSIALIDFGLSKDAALALDVTDTGMIFGTPHYMSPEQGHAEALDARSDLYSLGVILFEMLSGAKPYRAENPMAIVYKHRKEPLPQLPERFAAVQPVLERLMAKLPAERFADARQAGAALEETLSAWLARGREP
;
A
#
# COMPACT_ATOMS: atom_id res chain seq x y z
N MET A 1 -8.10 -28.00 18.36
CA MET A 1 -7.10 -26.93 18.55
C MET A 1 -6.03 -27.09 17.49
N ARG A 2 -5.75 -26.04 16.75
CA ARG A 2 -4.69 -26.04 15.72
C ARG A 2 -3.67 -24.95 16.06
N LEU A 3 -2.42 -25.32 16.22
CA LEU A 3 -1.34 -24.43 16.64
C LEU A 3 -0.26 -24.35 15.58
N LEU A 4 0.33 -23.16 15.44
CA LEU A 4 1.56 -22.97 14.69
C LEU A 4 2.70 -22.75 15.69
N LEU A 5 3.73 -23.59 15.62
CA LEU A 5 4.96 -23.42 16.38
C LEU A 5 6.06 -22.90 15.47
N ILE A 6 6.64 -21.78 15.82
CA ILE A 6 7.78 -21.17 15.12
C ILE A 6 9.02 -21.40 16.00
N GLU A 7 9.77 -22.43 15.68
CA GLU A 7 10.90 -22.90 16.48
C GLU A 7 11.89 -23.68 15.60
N GLU A 8 13.18 -23.43 15.77
CA GLU A 8 14.24 -24.11 15.03
C GLU A 8 14.75 -25.37 15.74
N ASP A 9 14.76 -25.37 17.07
CA ASP A 9 15.28 -26.48 17.86
C ASP A 9 14.35 -27.71 17.81
N THR A 10 14.84 -28.78 17.20
CA THR A 10 14.09 -30.04 17.02
C THR A 10 13.72 -30.70 18.33
N ARG A 11 14.57 -30.59 19.37
CA ARG A 11 14.31 -31.20 20.71
C ARG A 11 13.20 -30.44 21.42
N ARG A 12 13.23 -29.09 21.31
CA ARG A 12 12.18 -28.24 21.87
C ARG A 12 10.85 -28.47 21.17
N CYS A 13 10.86 -28.58 19.84
CA CYS A 13 9.67 -28.93 19.05
C CYS A 13 9.05 -30.24 19.52
N ALA A 14 9.84 -31.31 19.66
CA ALA A 14 9.36 -32.63 20.11
C ALA A 14 8.80 -32.57 21.53
N HIS A 15 9.45 -31.83 22.43
CA HIS A 15 8.99 -31.67 23.81
C HIS A 15 7.62 -30.96 23.88
N ILE A 16 7.47 -29.84 23.14
CA ILE A 16 6.21 -29.10 23.08
C ILE A 16 5.11 -29.97 22.46
N GLU A 17 5.40 -30.71 21.41
CA GLU A 17 4.45 -31.62 20.77
C GLU A 17 3.97 -32.71 21.73
N GLN A 18 4.89 -33.34 22.46
CA GLN A 18 4.55 -34.36 23.45
C GLN A 18 3.66 -33.79 24.55
N ARG A 19 3.95 -32.60 25.05
CA ARG A 19 3.15 -31.93 26.09
C ARG A 19 1.77 -31.56 25.57
N LEU A 20 1.70 -31.02 24.34
CA LEU A 20 0.44 -30.65 23.69
C LEU A 20 -0.47 -31.89 23.54
N ILE A 21 0.06 -33.00 23.04
CA ILE A 21 -0.68 -34.25 22.86
C ILE A 21 -1.18 -34.80 24.22
N SER A 22 -0.37 -34.71 25.26
CA SER A 22 -0.78 -35.16 26.61
C SER A 22 -1.95 -34.36 27.18
N TRP A 23 -2.02 -33.06 26.87
CA TRP A 23 -3.09 -32.16 27.31
C TRP A 23 -4.30 -32.16 26.36
N ARG A 24 -4.06 -32.21 25.06
CA ARG A 24 -5.10 -32.18 23.99
C ARG A 24 -4.77 -33.22 22.92
N PRO A 25 -5.19 -34.47 23.08
CA PRO A 25 -4.83 -35.57 22.15
C PRO A 25 -5.25 -35.35 20.69
N ARG A 26 -6.20 -34.43 20.44
CA ARG A 26 -6.68 -34.08 19.09
C ARG A 26 -6.13 -32.73 18.61
N ALA A 27 -5.15 -32.16 19.28
CA ALA A 27 -4.52 -30.93 18.80
C ALA A 27 -3.62 -31.24 17.60
N GLU A 28 -3.66 -30.34 16.61
CA GLU A 28 -2.75 -30.35 15.46
C GLU A 28 -1.67 -29.31 15.68
N LEU A 29 -0.42 -29.71 15.60
CA LEU A 29 0.74 -28.83 15.66
C LEU A 29 1.40 -28.75 14.29
N VAL A 30 1.48 -27.54 13.74
CA VAL A 30 2.24 -27.25 12.53
C VAL A 30 3.52 -26.54 12.95
N ILE A 31 4.66 -27.04 12.51
CA ILE A 31 5.98 -26.49 12.87
C ILE A 31 6.53 -25.72 11.68
N HIS A 32 6.93 -24.48 11.90
CA HIS A 32 7.66 -23.65 10.95
C HIS A 32 9.07 -23.37 11.50
N ARG A 33 10.08 -23.60 10.63
CA ARG A 33 11.50 -23.43 10.97
C ARG A 33 12.08 -22.26 10.20
N PRO A 34 12.30 -21.10 10.86
CA PRO A 34 12.67 -19.86 10.15
C PRO A 34 14.05 -19.91 9.46
N VAL A 35 15.01 -20.65 10.01
CA VAL A 35 16.36 -20.75 9.43
C VAL A 35 16.36 -21.63 8.16
N SER A 36 15.62 -22.75 8.20
CA SER A 36 15.59 -23.70 7.07
C SER A 36 14.49 -23.40 6.04
N GLN A 37 13.38 -22.78 6.45
CA GLN A 37 12.21 -22.52 5.61
C GLN A 37 12.02 -21.04 5.25
N GLY A 38 12.86 -20.16 5.81
CA GLY A 38 12.76 -18.73 5.63
C GLY A 38 11.71 -18.06 6.51
N ALA A 39 11.63 -16.72 6.45
CA ALA A 39 10.64 -15.96 7.18
C ALA A 39 9.23 -16.26 6.68
N LEU A 40 8.24 -16.19 7.59
CA LEU A 40 6.82 -16.25 7.21
C LEU A 40 6.49 -15.14 6.21
N ALA A 41 5.79 -15.50 5.15
CA ALA A 41 5.30 -14.54 4.17
C ALA A 41 4.57 -13.39 4.87
N ARG A 42 4.74 -12.15 4.38
CA ARG A 42 4.10 -10.96 4.99
C ARG A 42 2.58 -11.06 5.02
N GLU A 43 2.01 -11.80 4.08
CA GLU A 43 0.58 -12.04 3.93
C GLU A 43 0.05 -13.15 4.85
N PHE A 44 0.94 -13.89 5.53
CA PHE A 44 0.54 -14.98 6.41
C PHE A 44 -0.06 -14.45 7.72
N LEU A 45 -1.36 -14.64 7.93
CA LEU A 45 -2.12 -14.11 9.07
C LEU A 45 -2.40 -15.13 10.16
N ALA A 46 -2.02 -16.37 9.97
CA ALA A 46 -2.25 -17.47 10.91
C ALA A 46 -3.72 -17.65 11.34
N GLN A 47 -4.71 -17.16 10.60
CA GLN A 47 -6.13 -17.22 10.97
C GLN A 47 -6.69 -18.64 11.04
N GLY A 48 -6.04 -19.60 10.35
CA GLY A 48 -6.36 -21.01 10.45
C GLY A 48 -5.91 -21.66 11.74
N PHE A 49 -5.16 -20.94 12.60
CA PHE A 49 -4.62 -21.43 13.88
C PHE A 49 -5.34 -20.78 15.06
N ASP A 50 -5.41 -21.50 16.17
CA ASP A 50 -6.01 -21.01 17.41
C ASP A 50 -5.02 -20.16 18.21
N ALA A 51 -3.71 -20.44 18.06
CA ALA A 51 -2.62 -19.61 18.54
C ALA A 51 -1.34 -19.86 17.73
N VAL A 52 -0.41 -18.92 17.81
CA VAL A 52 0.96 -19.03 17.27
C VAL A 52 1.92 -19.02 18.44
N MET A 53 2.67 -20.09 18.60
CA MET A 53 3.76 -20.18 19.57
C MET A 53 5.06 -19.77 18.89
N LEU A 54 5.83 -18.92 19.53
CA LEU A 54 7.05 -18.34 18.97
C LEU A 54 8.17 -18.42 20.00
N ALA A 55 9.28 -19.03 19.63
CA ALA A 55 10.46 -19.03 20.48
C ALA A 55 11.03 -17.62 20.62
N ASP A 56 11.54 -17.29 21.80
CA ASP A 56 12.13 -16.00 22.09
C ASP A 56 13.48 -15.81 21.36
N GLU A 57 14.29 -16.87 21.30
CA GLU A 57 15.58 -16.82 20.62
C GLU A 57 15.79 -18.04 19.71
N TRP A 58 16.36 -17.79 18.54
CA TRP A 58 16.91 -18.80 17.62
C TRP A 58 18.14 -18.24 16.89
N PRO A 59 18.99 -19.07 16.28
CA PRO A 59 20.14 -18.62 15.52
C PRO A 59 19.71 -17.66 14.39
N GLY A 60 20.04 -16.38 14.54
CA GLY A 60 19.75 -15.34 13.55
C GLY A 60 18.53 -14.44 13.82
N GLY A 61 17.85 -14.57 14.95
CA GLY A 61 16.70 -13.71 15.26
C GLY A 61 16.34 -13.57 16.74
N ARG A 62 15.54 -12.54 17.05
CA ARG A 62 14.92 -12.33 18.36
C ARG A 62 13.42 -12.49 18.22
N GLY A 63 12.84 -13.47 18.92
CA GLY A 63 11.42 -13.79 18.87
C GLY A 63 10.50 -12.64 19.26
N LEU A 64 10.88 -11.85 20.25
CA LEU A 64 10.11 -10.67 20.66
C LEU A 64 9.97 -9.63 19.55
N ALA A 65 11.04 -9.38 18.77
CA ALA A 65 10.97 -8.46 17.63
C ALA A 65 10.00 -8.98 16.56
N TRP A 66 10.03 -10.28 16.32
CA TRP A 66 9.12 -10.93 15.37
C TRP A 66 7.69 -10.98 15.92
N ALA A 67 7.49 -11.25 17.20
CA ALA A 67 6.19 -11.18 17.86
C ALA A 67 5.57 -9.79 17.70
N ARG A 68 6.35 -8.73 17.83
CA ARG A 68 5.90 -7.34 17.63
C ARG A 68 5.48 -7.09 16.17
N GLU A 69 6.27 -7.55 15.20
CA GLU A 69 5.91 -7.46 13.78
C GLU A 69 4.62 -8.22 13.45
N LEU A 70 4.49 -9.45 13.97
CA LEU A 70 3.31 -10.30 13.72
C LEU A 70 2.06 -9.76 14.44
N ALA A 71 2.20 -9.28 15.68
CA ALA A 71 1.10 -8.69 16.44
C ALA A 71 0.56 -7.40 15.80
N ALA A 72 1.41 -6.65 15.08
CA ALA A 72 0.99 -5.46 14.32
C ALA A 72 0.15 -5.80 13.08
N ARG A 73 0.12 -7.06 12.65
CA ARG A 73 -0.71 -7.51 11.52
C ARG A 73 -2.15 -7.63 11.99
N ALA A 74 -3.06 -6.82 11.45
CA ALA A 74 -4.48 -6.86 11.81
C ALA A 74 -5.06 -8.26 11.64
N GLY A 75 -5.74 -8.78 12.68
CA GLY A 75 -6.35 -10.10 12.65
C GLY A 75 -5.39 -11.29 12.79
N PHE A 76 -4.12 -11.06 13.14
CA PHE A 76 -3.19 -12.15 13.42
C PHE A 76 -3.66 -13.00 14.61
N ALA A 77 -3.44 -14.31 14.57
CA ALA A 77 -3.79 -15.20 15.66
C ALA A 77 -3.05 -14.82 16.96
N PRO A 78 -3.61 -15.07 18.14
CA PRO A 78 -2.96 -14.79 19.41
C PRO A 78 -1.55 -15.39 19.50
N ILE A 79 -0.58 -14.59 19.93
CA ILE A 79 0.81 -15.01 20.03
C ILE A 79 1.10 -15.47 21.44
N VAL A 80 1.78 -16.63 21.57
CA VAL A 80 2.35 -17.16 22.81
C VAL A 80 3.87 -17.19 22.65
N LEU A 81 4.57 -16.32 23.34
CA LEU A 81 6.02 -16.24 23.32
C LEU A 81 6.60 -17.24 24.33
N LEU A 82 7.49 -18.11 23.85
CA LEU A 82 8.21 -19.07 24.66
C LEU A 82 9.54 -18.46 25.11
N CYS A 83 9.66 -18.08 26.37
CA CYS A 83 10.83 -17.39 26.93
C CYS A 83 11.59 -18.25 27.92
N GLN A 84 12.81 -17.81 28.26
CA GLN A 84 13.57 -18.43 29.36
C GLN A 84 12.99 -18.01 30.71
N ALA A 85 13.17 -18.87 31.73
CA ALA A 85 12.68 -18.59 33.06
C ALA A 85 13.34 -17.35 33.67
N GLY A 86 12.53 -16.48 34.27
CA GLY A 86 13.00 -15.32 35.03
C GLY A 86 13.14 -13.99 34.24
N ASP A 87 12.87 -13.95 32.93
CA ASP A 87 12.95 -12.69 32.16
C ASP A 87 11.65 -11.86 32.24
N SER A 88 11.57 -11.07 33.33
CA SER A 88 10.43 -10.17 33.56
C SER A 88 10.35 -9.01 32.55
N SER A 89 11.43 -8.71 31.82
CA SER A 89 11.44 -7.64 30.80
C SER A 89 10.70 -8.09 29.57
N ILE A 90 10.96 -9.31 29.10
CA ILE A 90 10.28 -9.92 27.95
C ILE A 90 8.80 -10.08 28.23
N ALA A 91 8.41 -10.53 29.44
CA ALA A 91 7.00 -10.67 29.80
C ALA A 91 6.24 -9.33 29.76
N ARG A 92 6.87 -8.24 30.18
CA ARG A 92 6.28 -6.89 30.14
C ARG A 92 6.12 -6.39 28.71
N GLU A 93 7.15 -6.55 27.88
CA GLU A 93 7.11 -6.13 26.47
C GLU A 93 6.14 -6.98 25.65
N ALA A 94 6.06 -8.29 25.90
CA ALA A 94 5.08 -9.18 25.28
C ALA A 94 3.65 -8.77 25.66
N GLY A 95 3.42 -8.44 26.93
CA GLY A 95 2.13 -7.92 27.40
C GLY A 95 1.72 -6.62 26.70
N ALA A 96 2.66 -5.71 26.43
CA ALA A 96 2.40 -4.44 25.72
C ALA A 96 1.92 -4.65 24.27
N ILE A 97 2.29 -5.74 23.63
CA ILE A 97 1.81 -6.11 22.28
C ILE A 97 0.64 -7.11 22.31
N GLY A 98 0.12 -7.41 23.49
CA GLY A 98 -1.00 -8.34 23.67
C GLY A 98 -0.63 -9.82 23.45
N ALA A 99 0.64 -10.16 23.50
CA ALA A 99 1.10 -11.55 23.47
C ALA A 99 1.09 -12.18 24.86
N TYR A 100 0.89 -13.48 24.91
CA TYR A 100 1.05 -14.28 26.12
C TYR A 100 2.51 -14.74 26.24
N THR A 101 2.96 -15.05 27.45
CA THR A 101 4.30 -15.62 27.70
C THR A 101 4.18 -16.94 28.43
N VAL A 102 5.05 -17.88 28.07
CA VAL A 102 5.24 -19.16 28.77
C VAL A 102 6.73 -19.40 28.92
N SER A 103 7.20 -19.64 30.15
CA SER A 103 8.60 -20.01 30.36
C SER A 103 8.85 -21.47 30.02
N SER A 104 10.10 -21.80 29.72
CA SER A 104 10.51 -23.20 29.48
C SER A 104 10.20 -24.11 30.64
N GLU A 105 10.21 -23.60 31.87
CA GLU A 105 9.86 -24.35 33.11
C GLU A 105 8.34 -24.54 33.25
N ASP A 106 7.54 -23.60 32.76
CA ASP A 106 6.07 -23.64 32.81
C ASP A 106 5.47 -24.59 31.79
N LEU A 107 6.23 -25.04 30.79
CA LEU A 107 5.79 -26.08 29.85
C LEU A 107 5.33 -27.36 30.52
N GLU A 108 5.86 -27.66 31.69
CA GLU A 108 5.52 -28.85 32.48
C GLU A 108 4.35 -28.64 33.46
N ARG A 109 3.87 -27.40 33.61
CA ARG A 109 2.85 -27.01 34.57
C ARG A 109 1.50 -26.79 33.89
N GLU A 110 0.43 -26.76 34.70
CA GLU A 110 -0.91 -26.36 34.25
C GLU A 110 -0.94 -24.97 33.64
N THR A 111 0.05 -24.13 33.94
CA THR A 111 0.22 -22.79 33.37
C THR A 111 0.23 -22.80 31.83
N PHE A 112 0.94 -23.75 31.23
CA PHE A 112 0.96 -23.91 29.75
C PHE A 112 -0.44 -24.15 29.18
N ALA A 113 -1.18 -25.09 29.82
CA ALA A 113 -2.55 -25.39 29.41
C ALA A 113 -3.49 -24.18 29.57
N HIS A 114 -3.34 -23.43 30.66
CA HIS A 114 -4.13 -22.22 30.92
C HIS A 114 -3.86 -21.11 29.90
N VAL A 115 -2.60 -20.87 29.55
CA VAL A 115 -2.21 -19.86 28.54
C VAL A 115 -2.77 -20.22 27.17
N LEU A 116 -2.61 -21.47 26.73
CA LEU A 116 -3.15 -21.94 25.46
C LEU A 116 -4.69 -21.87 25.45
N ALA A 117 -5.35 -22.23 26.55
CA ALA A 117 -6.80 -22.09 26.65
C ALA A 117 -7.26 -20.62 26.63
N ALA A 118 -6.47 -19.69 27.19
CA ALA A 118 -6.76 -18.25 27.10
C ALA A 118 -6.62 -17.74 25.66
N ALA A 119 -5.55 -18.14 24.97
CA ALA A 119 -5.33 -17.79 23.56
C ALA A 119 -6.45 -18.36 22.66
N GLU A 120 -6.83 -19.64 22.87
CA GLU A 120 -7.94 -20.28 22.14
C GLU A 120 -9.27 -19.53 22.37
N ARG A 121 -9.60 -19.16 23.61
CA ARG A 121 -10.81 -18.38 23.93
C ARG A 121 -10.78 -17.00 23.26
N ARG A 122 -9.64 -16.31 23.27
CA ARG A 122 -9.47 -15.02 22.62
C ARG A 122 -9.69 -15.13 21.11
N GLN A 123 -9.12 -16.15 20.46
CA GLN A 123 -9.31 -16.41 19.04
C GLN A 123 -10.75 -16.82 18.71
N ALA A 124 -11.37 -17.65 19.53
CA ALA A 124 -12.76 -18.03 19.38
C ALA A 124 -13.70 -16.84 19.53
N HIS A 125 -13.43 -15.94 20.49
CA HIS A 125 -14.18 -14.69 20.69
C HIS A 125 -14.01 -13.77 19.49
N ALA A 126 -12.80 -13.56 19.01
CA ALA A 126 -12.52 -12.78 17.80
C ALA A 126 -13.26 -13.36 16.59
N ARG A 127 -13.23 -14.69 16.41
CA ARG A 127 -13.98 -15.39 15.36
C ARG A 127 -15.50 -15.32 15.58
N ALA A 128 -16.01 -15.28 16.82
CA ALA A 128 -17.43 -15.16 17.12
C ALA A 128 -17.95 -13.75 16.83
N ILE A 129 -17.26 -12.71 17.29
CA ILE A 129 -17.56 -11.31 16.91
C ILE A 129 -17.58 -11.17 15.39
N TRP A 130 -16.62 -11.81 14.74
CA TRP A 130 -16.49 -11.82 13.28
C TRP A 130 -17.68 -12.57 12.62
N ARG A 131 -18.15 -13.71 13.20
CA ARG A 131 -19.32 -14.46 12.74
C ARG A 131 -20.63 -13.74 13.02
N GLU A 132 -20.80 -13.12 14.18
CA GLU A 132 -22.00 -12.34 14.55
C GLU A 132 -22.14 -11.08 13.69
N SER A 133 -21.04 -10.44 13.35
CA SER A 133 -21.04 -9.36 12.34
C SER A 133 -21.46 -9.86 10.94
N ARG A 134 -21.32 -11.17 10.69
CA ARG A 134 -21.77 -11.84 9.45
C ARG A 134 -23.23 -12.27 9.43
N ALA A 135 -23.78 -12.73 10.56
CA ALA A 135 -25.11 -13.35 10.61
C ALA A 135 -26.28 -12.38 10.37
N GLY A 136 -26.04 -11.09 10.41
CA GLY A 136 -27.07 -10.06 10.23
C GLY A 136 -26.95 -9.23 8.95
N ARG A 137 -26.04 -9.55 8.04
CA ARG A 137 -25.85 -8.75 6.82
C ARG A 137 -25.84 -9.64 5.59
N GLU A 138 -26.84 -9.44 4.75
CA GLU A 138 -26.85 -9.95 3.38
C GLU A 138 -25.49 -9.70 2.72
N THR A 139 -24.96 -10.71 2.04
CA THR A 139 -23.78 -10.62 1.18
C THR A 139 -24.02 -9.52 0.15
N GLN A 140 -23.52 -8.31 0.42
CA GLN A 140 -23.63 -7.22 -0.53
C GLN A 140 -22.75 -7.53 -1.75
N ARG A 141 -23.39 -7.51 -2.91
CA ARG A 141 -22.72 -7.69 -4.19
C ARG A 141 -21.83 -6.49 -4.50
N PHE A 142 -20.73 -6.73 -5.21
CA PHE A 142 -19.88 -5.70 -5.79
C PHE A 142 -20.49 -5.29 -7.16
N GLY A 143 -21.56 -4.48 -7.14
CA GLY A 143 -22.43 -4.37 -8.29
C GLY A 143 -23.15 -5.70 -8.52
N ASP A 144 -22.93 -6.33 -9.68
CA ASP A 144 -23.47 -7.66 -10.00
C ASP A 144 -22.53 -8.80 -9.60
N ALA A 145 -21.27 -8.50 -9.24
CA ALA A 145 -20.23 -9.47 -8.90
C ALA A 145 -20.34 -9.98 -7.46
N PHE A 146 -20.15 -11.27 -7.28
CA PHE A 146 -19.93 -11.93 -6.01
C PHE A 146 -18.49 -12.44 -5.93
N ILE A 147 -17.68 -11.90 -5.02
CA ILE A 147 -16.27 -12.28 -4.86
C ILE A 147 -16.09 -12.97 -3.51
N ARG A 148 -15.80 -14.27 -3.55
CA ARG A 148 -15.66 -15.09 -2.36
C ARG A 148 -14.51 -14.64 -1.48
N GLY A 149 -14.75 -14.51 -0.17
CA GLY A 149 -13.74 -14.10 0.81
C GLY A 149 -13.67 -12.59 1.02
N TYR A 150 -14.54 -11.84 0.34
CA TYR A 150 -14.64 -10.39 0.49
C TYR A 150 -16.08 -9.97 0.74
N ARG A 151 -16.29 -9.07 1.71
CA ARG A 151 -17.59 -8.48 2.00
C ARG A 151 -17.59 -7.01 1.59
N CYS A 152 -18.43 -6.64 0.63
CA CYS A 152 -18.58 -5.26 0.21
C CYS A 152 -19.13 -4.41 1.36
N ILE A 153 -18.46 -3.28 1.65
CA ILE A 153 -18.94 -2.28 2.60
C ILE A 153 -19.59 -1.12 1.86
N ARG A 154 -18.88 -0.56 0.87
CA ARG A 154 -19.40 0.52 0.03
C ARG A 154 -18.59 0.68 -1.23
N ARG A 155 -19.21 1.25 -2.25
CA ARG A 155 -18.53 1.67 -3.48
C ARG A 155 -17.81 2.99 -3.25
N LEU A 156 -16.54 3.06 -3.65
CA LEU A 156 -15.72 4.28 -3.61
C LEU A 156 -15.88 5.12 -4.86
N SER A 157 -15.78 4.47 -6.01
CA SER A 157 -15.91 5.12 -7.32
C SER A 157 -16.44 4.18 -8.38
N ALA A 158 -17.05 4.79 -9.39
CA ALA A 158 -17.44 4.15 -10.64
C ALA A 158 -16.52 4.65 -11.74
N GLY A 159 -15.66 3.79 -12.26
CA GLY A 159 -14.78 4.09 -13.39
C GLY A 159 -15.39 3.66 -14.72
N ALA A 160 -14.73 3.98 -15.83
CA ALA A 160 -15.18 3.56 -17.16
C ALA A 160 -15.04 2.05 -17.38
N THR A 161 -13.97 1.45 -16.85
CA THR A 161 -13.61 0.03 -17.05
C THR A 161 -13.69 -0.81 -15.79
N SER A 162 -13.68 -0.20 -14.61
CA SER A 162 -13.72 -0.89 -13.33
C SER A 162 -14.38 -0.04 -12.26
N ASP A 163 -14.95 -0.70 -11.27
CA ASP A 163 -15.47 -0.10 -10.06
C ASP A 163 -14.55 -0.37 -8.90
N LEU A 164 -14.43 0.59 -7.99
CA LEU A 164 -13.63 0.48 -6.77
C LEU A 164 -14.54 0.43 -5.55
N PHE A 165 -14.30 -0.56 -4.69
CA PHE A 165 -15.06 -0.78 -3.48
C PHE A 165 -14.16 -0.80 -2.24
N VAL A 166 -14.70 -0.41 -1.09
CA VAL A 166 -14.15 -0.82 0.21
C VAL A 166 -14.78 -2.16 0.56
N ALA A 167 -13.95 -3.11 0.89
CA ALA A 167 -14.38 -4.43 1.31
C ALA A 167 -13.65 -4.85 2.58
N GLU A 168 -14.29 -5.71 3.35
CA GLU A 168 -13.64 -6.44 4.42
C GLU A 168 -13.13 -7.77 3.85
N SER A 169 -11.84 -8.01 4.00
CA SER A 169 -11.21 -9.23 3.52
C SER A 169 -11.14 -10.27 4.63
N GLU A 170 -11.68 -11.46 4.36
CA GLU A 170 -11.55 -12.61 5.26
C GLU A 170 -10.10 -13.09 5.36
N ARG A 171 -9.31 -12.92 4.33
CA ARG A 171 -7.91 -13.37 4.25
C ARG A 171 -6.95 -12.39 4.93
N VAL A 172 -7.18 -11.08 4.76
CA VAL A 172 -6.33 -10.03 5.32
C VAL A 172 -6.77 -9.66 6.74
N GLY A 173 -8.01 -9.91 7.12
CA GLY A 173 -8.58 -9.52 8.42
C GLY A 173 -8.70 -8.02 8.61
N ALA A 174 -8.71 -7.26 7.51
CA ALA A 174 -8.72 -5.80 7.48
C ALA A 174 -9.53 -5.27 6.30
N LEU A 175 -9.76 -3.96 6.32
CA LEU A 175 -10.34 -3.27 5.17
C LEU A 175 -9.34 -3.25 4.01
N VAL A 176 -9.85 -3.55 2.83
CA VAL A 176 -9.11 -3.52 1.56
C VAL A 176 -9.87 -2.67 0.54
N ALA A 177 -9.15 -2.16 -0.43
CA ALA A 177 -9.74 -1.63 -1.64
C ALA A 177 -9.81 -2.74 -2.69
N LEU A 178 -10.99 -2.95 -3.26
CA LEU A 178 -11.26 -3.97 -4.26
C LEU A 178 -11.65 -3.31 -5.57
N LYS A 179 -10.79 -3.44 -6.58
CA LYS A 179 -11.01 -2.97 -7.95
C LYS A 179 -11.61 -4.13 -8.74
N VAL A 180 -12.83 -3.98 -9.22
CA VAL A 180 -13.57 -5.01 -9.97
C VAL A 180 -13.79 -4.52 -11.39
N ALA A 181 -13.40 -5.32 -12.38
CA ALA A 181 -13.70 -5.02 -13.76
C ALA A 181 -15.22 -4.99 -13.96
N ARG A 182 -15.71 -3.99 -14.70
CA ARG A 182 -17.12 -3.95 -15.06
C ARG A 182 -17.42 -5.05 -16.05
N ASP A 183 -18.52 -5.74 -15.79
CA ASP A 183 -19.09 -6.67 -16.75
C ASP A 183 -19.41 -5.92 -18.05
N ARG A 184 -18.83 -6.38 -19.13
CA ARG A 184 -19.20 -6.00 -20.47
C ARG A 184 -19.47 -7.30 -21.21
N GLN A 185 -20.52 -7.34 -21.96
CA GLN A 185 -21.11 -8.50 -22.67
C GLN A 185 -20.14 -9.19 -23.66
N ASP A 186 -18.82 -8.98 -23.55
CA ASP A 186 -17.79 -9.48 -24.44
C ASP A 186 -16.64 -10.10 -23.63
N GLU A 187 -16.42 -11.41 -23.80
CA GLU A 187 -15.34 -12.19 -23.20
C GLU A 187 -13.95 -11.55 -23.43
N GLN A 188 -13.73 -10.94 -24.61
CA GLN A 188 -12.46 -10.32 -24.94
C GLN A 188 -12.14 -9.14 -24.00
N GLN A 189 -13.13 -8.36 -23.62
CA GLN A 189 -12.96 -7.23 -22.71
C GLN A 189 -12.67 -7.64 -21.28
N ALA A 190 -13.19 -8.80 -20.82
CA ALA A 190 -12.84 -9.37 -19.51
C ALA A 190 -11.38 -9.83 -19.48
N VAL A 191 -10.91 -10.48 -20.54
CA VAL A 191 -9.51 -10.90 -20.71
C VAL A 191 -8.57 -9.69 -20.73
N ASP A 192 -8.92 -8.62 -21.42
CA ASP A 192 -8.12 -7.39 -21.49
C ASP A 192 -8.10 -6.64 -20.15
N ALA A 193 -9.19 -6.66 -19.39
CA ALA A 193 -9.24 -6.12 -18.04
C ALA A 193 -8.34 -6.92 -17.08
N PHE A 194 -8.39 -8.25 -17.16
CA PHE A 194 -7.52 -9.12 -16.37
C PHE A 194 -6.03 -8.92 -16.70
N ARG A 195 -5.68 -8.81 -17.98
CA ARG A 195 -4.30 -8.52 -18.41
C ARG A 195 -3.80 -7.20 -17.82
N ARG A 196 -4.62 -6.13 -17.80
CA ARG A 196 -4.24 -4.87 -17.17
C ARG A 196 -4.02 -5.02 -15.66
N PHE A 197 -4.90 -5.73 -14.94
CA PHE A 197 -4.73 -5.98 -13.51
C PHE A 197 -3.49 -6.84 -13.22
N LEU A 198 -3.21 -7.83 -14.08
CA LEU A 198 -2.01 -8.64 -13.96
C LEU A 198 -0.74 -7.80 -14.14
N GLN A 199 -0.70 -6.90 -15.11
CA GLN A 199 0.42 -5.98 -15.30
C GLN A 199 0.60 -5.04 -14.10
N GLU A 200 -0.48 -4.45 -13.57
CA GLU A 200 -0.44 -3.63 -12.35
C GLU A 200 0.15 -4.44 -11.17
N TYR A 201 -0.30 -5.69 -11.03
CA TYR A 201 0.17 -6.60 -9.98
C TYR A 201 1.66 -6.91 -10.11
N GLU A 202 2.10 -7.33 -11.30
CA GLU A 202 3.49 -7.68 -11.59
C GLU A 202 4.45 -6.51 -11.33
N ILE A 203 4.06 -5.30 -11.70
CA ILE A 203 4.88 -4.09 -11.46
C ILE A 203 4.98 -3.78 -9.98
N ALA A 204 3.86 -3.77 -9.25
CA ALA A 204 3.89 -3.51 -7.83
C ALA A 204 4.74 -4.55 -7.08
N GLN A 205 4.68 -5.83 -7.49
CA GLN A 205 5.52 -6.90 -6.95
C GLN A 205 7.01 -6.71 -7.29
N ARG A 206 7.33 -6.22 -8.49
CA ARG A 206 8.70 -5.93 -8.88
C ARG A 206 9.32 -4.81 -8.05
N ILE A 207 8.55 -3.77 -7.74
CA ILE A 207 9.03 -2.63 -6.93
C ILE A 207 9.17 -3.06 -5.46
N ALA A 208 8.25 -3.86 -4.92
CA ALA A 208 8.23 -4.44 -3.56
C ALA A 208 8.62 -3.43 -2.46
N SER A 209 8.05 -2.23 -2.50
CA SER A 209 8.39 -1.12 -1.60
C SER A 209 7.14 -0.45 -1.04
N ASN A 210 7.26 0.16 0.15
CA ASN A 210 6.20 1.01 0.71
C ASN A 210 5.95 2.29 -0.11
N ALA A 211 6.82 2.63 -1.07
CA ALA A 211 6.62 3.74 -2.00
C ALA A 211 5.43 3.52 -2.96
N VAL A 212 4.97 2.28 -3.09
CA VAL A 212 3.83 1.91 -3.94
C VAL A 212 2.74 1.21 -3.15
N VAL A 213 1.54 1.16 -3.71
CA VAL A 213 0.42 0.44 -3.13
C VAL A 213 0.76 -1.03 -2.90
N ARG A 214 0.40 -1.55 -1.73
CA ARG A 214 0.49 -2.99 -1.47
C ARG A 214 -0.68 -3.71 -2.14
N LEU A 215 -0.38 -4.66 -3.01
CA LEU A 215 -1.37 -5.54 -3.60
C LEU A 215 -1.45 -6.85 -2.82
N HIS A 216 -2.67 -7.25 -2.46
CA HIS A 216 -2.92 -8.40 -1.59
C HIS A 216 -3.34 -9.64 -2.37
N ASP A 217 -4.12 -9.45 -3.44
CA ASP A 217 -4.69 -10.55 -4.22
C ASP A 217 -5.06 -10.08 -5.63
N LEU A 218 -5.07 -11.02 -6.56
CA LEU A 218 -5.56 -10.85 -7.92
C LEU A 218 -6.36 -12.11 -8.26
N GLY A 219 -7.53 -11.93 -8.81
CA GLY A 219 -8.36 -13.06 -9.17
C GLY A 219 -9.21 -12.82 -10.41
N VAL A 220 -9.70 -13.93 -10.94
CA VAL A 220 -10.64 -13.99 -12.05
C VAL A 220 -11.69 -15.06 -11.76
N SER A 221 -12.92 -14.80 -12.11
CA SER A 221 -13.99 -15.79 -12.23
C SER A 221 -14.51 -15.76 -13.67
N ASP A 222 -15.45 -16.61 -13.97
CA ASP A 222 -16.05 -16.70 -15.32
C ASP A 222 -16.66 -15.37 -15.79
N GLU A 223 -17.01 -14.49 -14.83
CA GLU A 223 -17.72 -13.23 -15.13
C GLU A 223 -16.89 -11.98 -14.80
N HIS A 224 -15.92 -12.04 -13.87
CA HIS A 224 -15.26 -10.85 -13.35
C HIS A 224 -13.77 -11.06 -13.06
N ALA A 225 -12.97 -10.03 -13.36
CA ALA A 225 -11.60 -9.89 -12.86
C ALA A 225 -11.58 -8.88 -11.70
N TRP A 226 -10.76 -9.14 -10.68
CA TRP A 226 -10.60 -8.22 -9.55
C TRP A 226 -9.16 -8.13 -9.07
N LEU A 227 -8.82 -6.97 -8.49
CA LEU A 227 -7.54 -6.70 -7.87
C LEU A 227 -7.77 -6.17 -6.46
N VAL A 228 -7.14 -6.79 -5.48
CA VAL A 228 -7.25 -6.43 -4.06
C VAL A 228 -6.01 -5.68 -3.62
N MET A 229 -6.20 -4.53 -3.01
CA MET A 229 -5.11 -3.65 -2.62
C MET A 229 -5.33 -3.02 -1.24
N GLU A 230 -4.28 -2.43 -0.71
CA GLU A 230 -4.28 -1.62 0.49
C GLU A 230 -5.38 -0.55 0.44
N TYR A 231 -6.15 -0.42 1.53
CA TYR A 231 -7.15 0.64 1.66
C TYR A 231 -6.57 1.85 2.38
N PHE A 232 -6.72 3.02 1.77
CA PHE A 232 -6.23 4.28 2.31
C PHE A 232 -7.39 5.09 2.89
N ALA A 233 -7.51 5.09 4.23
CA ALA A 233 -8.60 5.78 4.94
C ALA A 233 -8.57 7.31 4.74
N LEU A 234 -7.37 7.89 4.62
CA LEU A 234 -7.19 9.32 4.38
C LEU A 234 -7.47 9.71 2.92
N GLY A 235 -7.51 8.73 2.01
CA GLY A 235 -7.73 8.95 0.58
C GLY A 235 -6.48 9.44 -0.14
N ASP A 236 -6.69 10.18 -1.25
CA ASP A 236 -5.65 10.68 -2.14
C ASP A 236 -5.22 12.13 -1.81
N LEU A 237 -4.09 12.55 -2.35
CA LEU A 237 -3.57 13.92 -2.21
C LEU A 237 -4.54 14.96 -2.79
N ARG A 238 -5.30 14.66 -3.86
CA ARG A 238 -6.32 15.57 -4.40
C ARG A 238 -7.41 15.88 -3.39
N ARG A 239 -7.84 14.87 -2.60
CA ARG A 239 -8.78 15.07 -1.49
C ARG A 239 -8.17 15.97 -0.42
N ARG A 240 -6.88 15.77 -0.07
CA ARG A 240 -6.16 16.58 0.90
C ARG A 240 -6.01 18.04 0.44
N MET A 241 -5.78 18.26 -0.86
CA MET A 241 -5.64 19.58 -1.48
C MET A 241 -6.95 20.39 -1.54
N ARG A 242 -8.11 19.79 -1.26
CA ARG A 242 -9.37 20.55 -1.14
C ARG A 242 -9.34 21.54 0.03
N ASN A 243 -8.59 21.20 1.05
CA ASN A 243 -8.25 22.12 2.15
C ASN A 243 -6.86 22.69 1.84
N SER A 244 -6.67 23.97 2.04
CA SER A 244 -5.37 24.61 1.82
C SER A 244 -4.25 23.85 2.52
N LEU A 245 -3.15 23.65 1.79
CA LEU A 245 -1.91 23.09 2.32
C LEU A 245 -1.02 24.23 2.81
N SER A 246 -0.38 24.05 3.95
CA SER A 246 0.74 24.91 4.29
C SER A 246 1.90 24.69 3.32
N PRO A 247 2.76 25.67 3.08
CA PRO A 247 3.94 25.50 2.23
C PRO A 247 4.86 24.37 2.67
N ARG A 248 4.96 24.18 3.99
CA ARG A 248 5.70 23.08 4.61
C ARG A 248 5.12 21.71 4.22
N GLU A 249 3.80 21.57 4.27
CA GLU A 249 3.14 20.31 3.87
C GLU A 249 3.31 20.06 2.36
N ALA A 250 3.14 21.09 1.53
CA ALA A 250 3.32 20.98 0.08
C ALA A 250 4.74 20.50 -0.29
N LEU A 251 5.77 21.10 0.33
CA LEU A 251 7.15 20.69 0.13
C LEU A 251 7.44 19.28 0.67
N ARG A 252 6.87 18.90 1.83
CA ARG A 252 7.00 17.54 2.36
C ARG A 252 6.39 16.51 1.42
N PHE A 253 5.21 16.77 0.88
CA PHE A 253 4.61 15.88 -0.11
C PHE A 253 5.45 15.80 -1.38
N ALA A 254 6.00 16.92 -1.87
CA ALA A 254 6.87 16.91 -3.04
C ALA A 254 8.12 16.07 -2.82
N VAL A 255 8.77 16.19 -1.66
CA VAL A 255 9.92 15.35 -1.25
C VAL A 255 9.52 13.88 -1.22
N ALA A 256 8.42 13.54 -0.54
CA ALA A 256 7.95 12.16 -0.44
C ALA A 256 7.63 11.55 -1.81
N ILE A 257 7.02 12.32 -2.72
CA ILE A 257 6.73 11.88 -4.10
C ILE A 257 8.04 11.67 -4.87
N ALA A 258 9.03 12.57 -4.75
CA ALA A 258 10.33 12.42 -5.40
C ALA A 258 11.07 11.15 -4.92
N GLN A 259 11.05 10.87 -3.61
CA GLN A 259 11.63 9.65 -3.03
C GLN A 259 10.91 8.38 -3.53
N ALA A 260 9.56 8.42 -3.61
CA ALA A 260 8.78 7.32 -4.16
C ALA A 260 9.10 7.09 -5.65
N LEU A 261 9.19 8.15 -6.44
CA LEU A 261 9.60 8.07 -7.85
C LEU A 261 11.01 7.50 -8.00
N ALA A 262 11.97 7.91 -7.14
CA ALA A 262 13.32 7.35 -7.17
C ALA A 262 13.32 5.82 -6.98
N THR A 263 12.47 5.32 -6.11
CA THR A 263 12.30 3.87 -5.88
C THR A 263 11.68 3.18 -7.10
N VAL A 264 10.65 3.77 -7.69
CA VAL A 264 9.97 3.25 -8.88
C VAL A 264 10.92 3.22 -10.08
N HIS A 265 11.64 4.33 -10.32
CA HIS A 265 12.60 4.45 -11.43
C HIS A 265 13.79 3.49 -11.27
N ALA A 266 14.26 3.24 -10.03
CA ALA A 266 15.31 2.27 -9.77
C ALA A 266 14.91 0.83 -10.13
N ALA A 267 13.60 0.51 -10.11
CA ALA A 267 13.05 -0.75 -10.59
C ALA A 267 12.84 -0.80 -12.12
N GLY A 268 13.28 0.23 -12.86
CA GLY A 268 13.11 0.34 -14.30
C GLY A 268 11.67 0.65 -14.75
N VAL A 269 10.86 1.20 -13.86
CA VAL A 269 9.45 1.53 -14.12
C VAL A 269 9.26 3.03 -14.20
N LEU A 270 8.43 3.50 -15.14
CA LEU A 270 7.94 4.88 -15.22
C LEU A 270 6.49 4.92 -14.74
N HIS A 271 6.10 5.98 -14.03
CA HIS A 271 4.72 6.13 -13.56
C HIS A 271 3.74 6.53 -14.67
N ARG A 272 4.14 7.46 -15.54
CA ARG A 272 3.43 7.93 -16.74
C ARG A 272 2.06 8.60 -16.52
N ASP A 273 1.43 8.47 -15.37
CA ASP A 273 0.14 9.11 -15.02
C ASP A 273 0.18 9.72 -13.62
N LEU A 274 1.31 10.36 -13.26
CA LEU A 274 1.46 10.97 -11.95
C LEU A 274 0.53 12.20 -11.84
N LYS A 275 -0.36 12.14 -10.84
CA LYS A 275 -1.32 13.20 -10.51
C LYS A 275 -1.74 13.08 -9.04
N PRO A 276 -2.31 14.11 -8.42
CA PRO A 276 -2.71 14.05 -7.01
C PRO A 276 -3.66 12.89 -6.65
N GLY A 277 -4.49 12.45 -7.60
CA GLY A 277 -5.38 11.31 -7.39
C GLY A 277 -4.67 9.95 -7.33
N ASN A 278 -3.42 9.88 -7.80
CA ASN A 278 -2.60 8.66 -7.79
C ASN A 278 -1.54 8.67 -6.69
N VAL A 279 -1.61 9.64 -5.75
CA VAL A 279 -0.78 9.73 -4.55
C VAL A 279 -1.67 9.48 -3.34
N MET A 280 -1.61 8.30 -2.75
CA MET A 280 -2.41 7.90 -1.60
C MET A 280 -1.71 8.24 -0.30
N LEU A 281 -2.50 8.56 0.74
CA LEU A 281 -1.99 9.01 2.04
C LEU A 281 -2.24 7.93 3.10
N ARG A 282 -1.20 7.57 3.86
CA ARG A 282 -1.29 6.68 5.03
C ARG A 282 -1.40 7.48 6.32
N GLU A 283 -1.93 6.83 7.34
CA GLU A 283 -2.12 7.43 8.68
C GLU A 283 -0.80 7.81 9.37
N ASP A 284 0.31 7.14 9.02
CA ASP A 284 1.66 7.45 9.50
C ASP A 284 2.30 8.66 8.80
N GLY A 285 1.57 9.30 7.87
CA GLY A 285 2.05 10.44 7.09
C GLY A 285 2.90 10.06 5.87
N SER A 286 3.14 8.78 5.63
CA SER A 286 3.78 8.30 4.40
C SER A 286 2.80 8.31 3.22
N ILE A 287 3.33 8.20 2.01
CA ILE A 287 2.54 8.11 0.79
C ILE A 287 2.75 6.78 0.08
N ALA A 288 1.82 6.44 -0.81
CA ALA A 288 1.97 5.37 -1.78
C ALA A 288 1.52 5.83 -3.17
N LEU A 289 2.28 5.47 -4.19
CA LEU A 289 1.88 5.68 -5.57
C LEU A 289 1.01 4.50 -6.04
N ILE A 290 -0.05 4.83 -6.80
CA ILE A 290 -0.98 3.85 -7.37
C ILE A 290 -1.12 4.08 -8.88
N ASP A 291 -1.72 3.11 -9.58
CA ASP A 291 -2.13 3.22 -10.98
C ASP A 291 -0.97 3.63 -11.91
N PHE A 292 0.04 2.75 -12.05
CA PHE A 292 1.09 2.91 -13.04
C PHE A 292 0.49 2.86 -14.44
N GLY A 293 0.73 3.90 -15.24
CA GLY A 293 0.11 4.10 -16.55
C GLY A 293 0.54 3.10 -17.63
N LEU A 294 0.32 1.81 -17.37
CA LEU A 294 0.66 0.69 -18.22
C LEU A 294 -0.20 0.56 -19.47
N SER A 295 -1.41 1.09 -19.40
CA SER A 295 -2.37 1.04 -20.50
C SER A 295 -2.13 2.11 -21.55
N LYS A 296 -1.16 3.01 -21.33
CA LYS A 296 -0.82 4.04 -22.29
C LYS A 296 0.44 3.61 -23.04
N ASP A 297 0.31 2.75 -24.04
CA ASP A 297 1.29 2.67 -25.11
C ASP A 297 1.59 4.10 -25.58
N ALA A 298 2.87 4.42 -25.76
CA ALA A 298 3.32 5.78 -26.09
C ALA A 298 2.64 6.36 -27.36
N ALA A 299 2.10 5.50 -28.23
CA ALA A 299 1.34 5.85 -29.43
C ALA A 299 -0.13 6.24 -29.14
N LEU A 300 -0.68 5.90 -27.94
CA LEU A 300 -2.08 6.11 -27.56
C LEU A 300 -2.23 7.04 -26.35
N ALA A 301 -1.22 7.86 -26.05
CA ALA A 301 -1.27 8.83 -24.95
C ALA A 301 -2.44 9.84 -25.08
N LEU A 302 -2.99 9.94 -26.26
CA LEU A 302 -4.24 10.60 -26.58
C LEU A 302 -5.16 9.54 -27.19
N ASP A 303 -5.91 8.79 -26.37
CA ASP A 303 -7.09 8.06 -26.85
C ASP A 303 -8.08 9.11 -27.39
N VAL A 304 -7.81 9.54 -28.59
CA VAL A 304 -8.78 10.29 -29.41
C VAL A 304 -9.74 9.21 -29.89
N THR A 305 -10.87 9.06 -29.22
CA THR A 305 -11.98 8.27 -29.77
C THR A 305 -12.34 8.86 -31.13
N ASP A 306 -12.99 8.08 -32.02
CA ASP A 306 -13.58 8.54 -33.30
C ASP A 306 -14.46 9.77 -33.10
N THR A 307 -14.84 10.11 -31.88
CA THR A 307 -15.61 11.30 -31.48
C THR A 307 -14.75 12.50 -31.06
N GLY A 308 -13.41 12.45 -31.17
CA GLY A 308 -12.51 13.55 -30.79
C GLY A 308 -12.38 13.79 -29.27
N MET A 309 -12.93 12.92 -28.42
CA MET A 309 -12.79 13.05 -26.98
C MET A 309 -11.49 12.40 -26.49
N ILE A 310 -10.66 13.18 -25.80
CA ILE A 310 -9.44 12.72 -25.15
C ILE A 310 -9.81 12.12 -23.81
N PHE A 311 -9.53 10.82 -23.62
CA PHE A 311 -9.65 10.17 -22.32
C PHE A 311 -8.47 10.59 -21.42
N GLY A 312 -8.77 11.29 -20.33
CA GLY A 312 -7.84 11.76 -19.33
C GLY A 312 -7.64 13.27 -19.37
N THR A 313 -7.36 13.86 -18.22
CA THR A 313 -7.16 15.30 -18.11
C THR A 313 -5.67 15.60 -18.27
N PRO A 314 -5.23 16.28 -19.36
CA PRO A 314 -3.80 16.45 -19.68
C PRO A 314 -3.07 17.44 -18.79
N HIS A 315 -3.67 17.83 -17.67
CA HIS A 315 -3.16 18.89 -16.80
C HIS A 315 -1.81 18.60 -16.13
N TYR A 316 -1.42 17.32 -16.01
CA TYR A 316 -0.16 16.92 -15.38
C TYR A 316 0.81 16.28 -16.37
N MET A 317 0.44 16.23 -17.63
CA MET A 317 1.17 15.59 -18.72
C MET A 317 2.43 16.40 -19.05
N SER A 318 3.56 15.73 -19.22
CA SER A 318 4.78 16.39 -19.70
C SER A 318 4.66 16.77 -21.18
N PRO A 319 5.44 17.77 -21.65
CA PRO A 319 5.44 18.17 -23.07
C PRO A 319 5.68 17.01 -24.03
N GLU A 320 6.64 16.13 -23.72
CA GLU A 320 6.97 14.95 -24.51
C GLU A 320 5.85 13.91 -24.51
N GLN A 321 5.13 13.73 -23.40
CA GLN A 321 3.96 12.85 -23.36
C GLN A 321 2.85 13.36 -24.29
N GLY A 322 2.59 14.67 -24.24
CA GLY A 322 1.56 15.28 -25.07
C GLY A 322 1.83 15.23 -26.58
N HIS A 323 3.08 14.93 -26.99
CA HIS A 323 3.51 14.85 -28.38
C HIS A 323 3.93 13.43 -28.79
N ALA A 324 3.64 12.42 -27.95
CA ALA A 324 4.03 11.02 -28.19
C ALA A 324 5.54 10.82 -28.47
N GLU A 325 6.38 11.66 -27.86
CA GLU A 325 7.83 11.55 -27.91
C GLU A 325 8.33 10.47 -26.95
N ALA A 326 9.62 10.09 -27.03
CA ALA A 326 10.21 9.13 -26.13
C ALA A 326 10.17 9.63 -24.67
N LEU A 327 9.72 8.76 -23.76
CA LEU A 327 9.55 9.07 -22.35
C LEU A 327 10.68 8.48 -21.53
N ASP A 328 11.13 9.22 -20.52
CA ASP A 328 12.03 8.73 -19.48
C ASP A 328 11.58 9.21 -18.09
N ALA A 329 12.38 8.91 -17.06
CA ALA A 329 12.11 9.27 -15.67
C ALA A 329 11.82 10.77 -15.46
N ARG A 330 12.34 11.63 -16.30
CA ARG A 330 12.19 13.09 -16.22
C ARG A 330 10.77 13.56 -16.63
N SER A 331 9.99 12.72 -17.31
CA SER A 331 8.58 12.98 -17.58
C SER A 331 7.75 12.98 -16.27
N ASP A 332 8.03 12.04 -15.37
CA ASP A 332 7.37 12.00 -14.05
C ASP A 332 7.80 13.18 -13.17
N LEU A 333 9.04 13.67 -13.32
CA LEU A 333 9.53 14.86 -12.60
C LEU A 333 8.80 16.14 -13.03
N TYR A 334 8.47 16.26 -14.32
CA TYR A 334 7.62 17.35 -14.81
C TYR A 334 6.24 17.31 -14.14
N SER A 335 5.62 16.14 -14.10
CA SER A 335 4.32 15.95 -13.45
C SER A 335 4.37 16.27 -11.95
N LEU A 336 5.48 15.93 -11.26
CA LEU A 336 5.73 16.34 -9.87
C LEU A 336 5.79 17.87 -9.74
N GLY A 337 6.45 18.56 -10.68
CA GLY A 337 6.49 20.03 -10.73
C GLY A 337 5.09 20.64 -10.85
N VAL A 338 4.25 20.08 -11.73
CA VAL A 338 2.85 20.52 -11.88
C VAL A 338 2.06 20.33 -10.57
N ILE A 339 2.25 19.21 -9.90
CA ILE A 339 1.61 18.93 -8.60
C ILE A 339 2.09 19.93 -7.54
N LEU A 340 3.38 20.22 -7.46
CA LEU A 340 3.94 21.18 -6.52
C LEU A 340 3.38 22.59 -6.77
N PHE A 341 3.33 23.02 -8.05
CA PHE A 341 2.71 24.30 -8.39
C PHE A 341 1.26 24.38 -7.91
N GLU A 342 0.46 23.34 -8.18
CA GLU A 342 -0.94 23.30 -7.78
C GLU A 342 -1.10 23.31 -6.24
N MET A 343 -0.25 22.56 -5.50
CA MET A 343 -0.26 22.56 -4.04
C MET A 343 0.01 23.94 -3.43
N LEU A 344 0.92 24.71 -4.03
CA LEU A 344 1.33 26.04 -3.52
C LEU A 344 0.40 27.17 -3.97
N SER A 345 -0.04 27.12 -5.23
CA SER A 345 -0.86 28.20 -5.81
C SER A 345 -2.36 27.99 -5.63
N GLY A 346 -2.81 26.76 -5.33
CA GLY A 346 -4.22 26.37 -5.35
C GLY A 346 -4.83 26.25 -6.74
N ALA A 347 -4.01 26.36 -7.80
CA ALA A 347 -4.46 26.38 -9.18
C ALA A 347 -3.50 25.60 -10.09
N LYS A 348 -4.01 25.04 -11.17
CA LYS A 348 -3.19 24.41 -12.19
C LYS A 348 -2.42 25.44 -13.00
N PRO A 349 -1.15 25.16 -13.40
CA PRO A 349 -0.32 26.12 -14.13
C PRO A 349 -0.92 26.50 -15.48
N TYR A 350 -1.57 25.56 -16.15
CA TYR A 350 -2.20 25.78 -17.45
C TYR A 350 -3.65 25.33 -17.43
N ARG A 351 -4.54 26.17 -17.98
CA ARG A 351 -5.98 25.92 -18.11
C ARG A 351 -6.44 26.31 -19.50
N ALA A 352 -7.32 25.51 -20.06
CA ALA A 352 -8.07 25.81 -21.29
C ALA A 352 -9.33 24.92 -21.27
N GLU A 353 -10.31 25.31 -22.10
CA GLU A 353 -11.54 24.53 -22.29
C GLU A 353 -11.27 23.26 -23.11
N ASN A 354 -10.38 23.38 -24.10
CA ASN A 354 -10.00 22.28 -24.96
C ASN A 354 -8.77 21.56 -24.41
N PRO A 355 -8.81 20.21 -24.21
CA PRO A 355 -7.69 19.41 -23.77
C PRO A 355 -6.43 19.57 -24.62
N MET A 356 -6.55 19.67 -25.96
CA MET A 356 -5.39 19.89 -26.84
C MET A 356 -4.74 21.26 -26.62
N ALA A 357 -5.50 22.28 -26.26
CA ALA A 357 -4.95 23.57 -25.90
C ALA A 357 -4.14 23.50 -24.61
N ILE A 358 -4.51 22.62 -23.64
CA ILE A 358 -3.71 22.37 -22.43
C ILE A 358 -2.37 21.71 -22.80
N VAL A 359 -2.39 20.69 -23.67
CA VAL A 359 -1.18 20.04 -24.19
C VAL A 359 -0.26 21.05 -24.86
N TYR A 360 -0.82 21.90 -25.72
CA TYR A 360 -0.05 22.97 -26.37
C TYR A 360 0.60 23.93 -25.36
N LYS A 361 -0.14 24.33 -24.32
CA LYS A 361 0.36 25.21 -23.25
C LYS A 361 1.51 24.57 -22.46
N HIS A 362 1.44 23.27 -22.14
CA HIS A 362 2.55 22.55 -21.52
C HIS A 362 3.83 22.62 -22.38
N ARG A 363 3.71 22.63 -23.71
CA ARG A 363 4.86 22.70 -24.63
C ARG A 363 5.38 24.12 -24.84
N LYS A 364 4.50 25.11 -24.97
CA LYS A 364 4.85 26.44 -25.52
C LYS A 364 4.73 27.59 -24.53
N GLU A 365 3.77 27.57 -23.61
CA GLU A 365 3.63 28.68 -22.67
C GLU A 365 4.70 28.67 -21.58
N PRO A 366 5.23 29.85 -21.19
CA PRO A 366 6.16 29.95 -20.06
C PRO A 366 5.49 29.46 -18.76
N LEU A 367 6.29 29.00 -17.80
CA LEU A 367 5.80 28.63 -16.48
C LEU A 367 5.26 29.88 -15.77
N PRO A 368 4.03 29.84 -15.23
CA PRO A 368 3.52 30.91 -14.40
C PRO A 368 4.36 31.09 -13.14
N GLN A 369 4.53 32.34 -12.71
CA GLN A 369 5.22 32.63 -11.46
C GLN A 369 4.36 32.24 -10.25
N LEU A 370 4.99 31.69 -9.23
CA LEU A 370 4.35 31.48 -7.94
C LEU A 370 4.10 32.83 -7.26
N PRO A 371 3.11 32.94 -6.37
CA PRO A 371 2.96 34.10 -5.50
C PRO A 371 4.28 34.44 -4.79
N GLU A 372 4.58 35.74 -4.61
CA GLU A 372 5.86 36.25 -4.07
C GLU A 372 6.30 35.56 -2.78
N ARG A 373 5.33 35.24 -1.92
CA ARG A 373 5.58 34.48 -0.67
C ARG A 373 6.28 33.13 -0.91
N PHE A 374 6.21 32.56 -2.12
CA PHE A 374 6.84 31.29 -2.51
C PHE A 374 8.02 31.48 -3.46
N ALA A 375 8.56 32.68 -3.62
CA ALA A 375 9.68 32.98 -4.53
C ALA A 375 10.91 32.07 -4.28
N ALA A 376 11.12 31.64 -3.04
CA ALA A 376 12.22 30.72 -2.71
C ALA A 376 12.03 29.30 -3.32
N VAL A 377 10.81 28.91 -3.71
CA VAL A 377 10.51 27.61 -4.32
C VAL A 377 10.56 27.70 -5.84
N GLN A 378 10.47 28.91 -6.41
CA GLN A 378 10.41 29.12 -7.85
C GLN A 378 11.56 28.45 -8.63
N PRO A 379 12.85 28.52 -8.20
CA PRO A 379 13.95 27.92 -8.95
C PRO A 379 13.85 26.38 -9.08
N VAL A 380 13.47 25.69 -8.01
CA VAL A 380 13.30 24.22 -8.06
C VAL A 380 12.10 23.85 -8.92
N LEU A 381 11.04 24.63 -8.88
CA LEU A 381 9.85 24.44 -9.71
C LEU A 381 10.14 24.64 -11.20
N GLU A 382 10.88 25.70 -11.56
CA GLU A 382 11.27 25.97 -12.95
C GLU A 382 12.11 24.83 -13.52
N ARG A 383 13.01 24.27 -12.70
CA ARG A 383 13.83 23.15 -13.14
C ARG A 383 13.02 21.85 -13.26
N LEU A 384 12.06 21.57 -12.37
CA LEU A 384 11.15 20.43 -12.52
C LEU A 384 10.31 20.55 -13.80
N MET A 385 9.79 21.75 -14.09
CA MET A 385 8.87 22.02 -15.19
C MET A 385 9.55 22.59 -16.44
N ALA A 386 10.89 22.50 -16.57
CA ALA A 386 11.59 22.88 -17.79
C ALA A 386 11.00 22.13 -18.99
N LYS A 387 10.90 22.83 -20.13
CA LYS A 387 10.23 22.31 -21.33
C LYS A 387 11.00 21.14 -21.93
N LEU A 388 12.32 21.25 -21.97
CA LEU A 388 13.19 20.19 -22.47
C LEU A 388 13.59 19.25 -21.32
N PRO A 389 13.44 17.92 -21.44
CA PRO A 389 13.85 16.98 -20.41
C PRO A 389 15.32 17.15 -19.97
N ALA A 390 16.22 17.56 -20.89
CA ALA A 390 17.63 17.76 -20.58
C ALA A 390 17.90 18.92 -19.60
N GLU A 391 16.98 19.88 -19.47
CA GLU A 391 17.09 21.03 -18.56
C GLU A 391 16.52 20.72 -17.16
N ARG A 392 15.85 19.58 -16.99
CA ARG A 392 15.30 19.13 -15.71
C ARG A 392 16.39 18.50 -14.83
N PHE A 393 16.01 18.08 -13.64
CA PHE A 393 16.87 17.21 -12.84
C PHE A 393 17.13 15.89 -13.58
N ALA A 394 18.34 15.34 -13.44
CA ALA A 394 18.73 14.13 -14.15
C ALA A 394 17.90 12.90 -13.70
N ASP A 395 17.55 12.86 -12.41
CA ASP A 395 16.76 11.79 -11.81
C ASP A 395 15.95 12.29 -10.60
N ALA A 396 15.10 11.40 -10.06
CA ALA A 396 14.24 11.72 -8.93
C ALA A 396 15.00 11.89 -7.61
N ARG A 397 16.20 11.33 -7.46
CA ARG A 397 17.05 11.52 -6.27
C ARG A 397 17.59 12.94 -6.23
N GLN A 398 18.07 13.43 -7.37
CA GLN A 398 18.55 14.82 -7.48
C GLN A 398 17.41 15.81 -7.25
N ALA A 399 16.22 15.56 -7.79
CA ALA A 399 15.03 16.37 -7.55
C ALA A 399 14.63 16.35 -6.06
N GLY A 400 14.65 15.18 -5.42
CA GLY A 400 14.36 15.01 -4.00
C GLY A 400 15.31 15.80 -3.12
N ALA A 401 16.62 15.72 -3.37
CA ALA A 401 17.63 16.48 -2.62
C ALA A 401 17.41 18.00 -2.73
N ALA A 402 17.15 18.51 -3.93
CA ALA A 402 16.86 19.94 -4.13
C ALA A 402 15.57 20.40 -3.44
N LEU A 403 14.55 19.55 -3.38
CA LEU A 403 13.31 19.81 -2.65
C LEU A 403 13.54 19.80 -1.13
N GLU A 404 14.37 18.89 -0.60
CA GLU A 404 14.76 18.83 0.82
C GLU A 404 15.54 20.06 1.24
N GLU A 405 16.49 20.52 0.42
CA GLU A 405 17.21 21.78 0.65
C GLU A 405 16.25 22.98 0.67
N THR A 406 15.32 23.03 -0.27
CA THR A 406 14.28 24.07 -0.34
C THR A 406 13.39 24.06 0.90
N LEU A 407 12.97 22.90 1.36
CA LEU A 407 12.19 22.72 2.59
C LEU A 407 12.99 23.17 3.82
N SER A 408 14.25 22.78 3.92
CA SER A 408 15.13 23.15 5.02
C SER A 408 15.37 24.68 5.07
N ALA A 409 15.63 25.28 3.91
CA ALA A 409 15.77 26.73 3.79
C ALA A 409 14.47 27.50 4.12
N TRP A 410 13.31 26.92 3.77
CA TRP A 410 12.01 27.47 4.12
C TRP A 410 11.79 27.48 5.64
N LEU A 411 12.08 26.36 6.31
CA LEU A 411 11.94 26.23 7.76
C LEU A 411 12.88 27.18 8.52
N ALA A 412 14.12 27.33 8.05
CA ALA A 412 15.11 28.22 8.66
C ALA A 412 14.73 29.71 8.59
N ARG A 413 13.90 30.12 7.62
CA ARG A 413 13.45 31.51 7.48
C ARG A 413 12.30 31.87 8.41
N GLY A 414 11.79 30.93 9.22
CA GLY A 414 10.75 31.19 10.24
C GLY A 414 9.41 31.69 9.68
N ARG A 415 9.15 31.49 8.40
CA ARG A 415 7.95 31.96 7.72
C ARG A 415 6.90 30.85 7.68
N GLU A 416 6.34 30.50 8.83
CA GLU A 416 4.95 30.02 8.87
C GLU A 416 4.06 31.26 9.10
N PRO A 417 2.98 31.45 8.28
CA PRO A 417 1.94 32.42 8.58
C PRO A 417 1.13 31.94 9.78
#